data_980eefbf5c9ad93b07893105455957d4
#
_entry.id   980eefbf5c9ad93b07893105455957d4
#
_cell.length_a   1.000
_cell.length_b   1.000
_cell.length_c   1.000
_cell.angle_alpha   90.00
_cell.angle_beta   90.00
_cell.angle_gamma   90.00
#
_symmetry.space_group_name_H-M   'P 1'
#
loop_
_entity.id
_entity.type
_entity.pdbx_description
1 polymer ?
#
loop_
_entity_poly.entity_id
_entity_poly.type
_entity_poly.pdbx_seq_one_letter_code
_entity_poly.pdbx_strand_id
1 'polypeptide(L)'
;MTNNNKMKPTGDVLAALRNLMSNLPNSLGSINAYIIPSDDAHQSEYLAKRDERRAFISGFDGSAGTAVVTEKEALLWTDGRYYQQAGKQLDSNWTLMRDGQPSTPTIDAWLAKMLQPGCKVGVDANLISTRAWNPLQTSLKSAGCSLLPISPNLVDLVWNDQPAAPQNPAIPLALEYTGQSVAKKLEIIREKMVDKRASVLVVSALDEIAWFLNLRGSDIDYNPVFFSYALITLDDLYFFVDDSKLSPAVSDHFRANEVQPKIHPYGDVQQVLKSLAESSANRVWISLGSSYALTALIPEEKRLHEITPINLMKAVKNEVEAAGMRQCHIRDGLALCQYFAWLERCIKEGRPVDEISGADQLEKFRSQQDKFMGLSFTTISASGPNGSVIHYHPLPETNRPITNQEMYLCDSGAQFLDGTTDVTRTVHFGTPTQQEITAFTHVLKGKIALGEAIFPRKVKGQFLDTIARKALWDVGLDYGHGTGHGIGHFLNVHEGPMGIGIRLMPDDPGLEENMFLSNEPGYYKEGQFGIRIEDIMQVVSTNIGDNFDGRGALTFNTITMCPIQTKLIDVRLLTDKERNSLNSYHQTVWETLSPLLRKANDAETLAWLEREVQPI
;
A
#
# COMPACT_ATOMS: atom_id res chain seq x y z
N MET A 1 11.63 -36.58 -6.03
CA MET A 1 12.81 -35.72 -6.02
C MET A 1 12.53 -34.65 -4.99
N THR A 2 13.34 -34.57 -3.95
CA THR A 2 13.15 -33.77 -2.75
C THR A 2 13.20 -32.29 -3.10
N ASN A 3 12.05 -31.61 -3.03
CA ASN A 3 11.96 -30.14 -3.15
C ASN A 3 12.62 -29.51 -1.93
N ASN A 4 13.83 -29.05 -2.11
CA ASN A 4 14.48 -28.15 -1.18
C ASN A 4 13.89 -26.73 -1.35
N ASN A 5 12.88 -26.41 -0.60
CA ASN A 5 12.57 -25.03 -0.24
C ASN A 5 13.73 -24.54 0.64
N LYS A 6 14.86 -24.18 0.01
CA LYS A 6 16.05 -23.73 0.75
C LYS A 6 15.78 -22.32 1.26
N MET A 7 15.40 -22.22 2.55
CA MET A 7 15.55 -20.98 3.30
C MET A 7 16.93 -20.38 2.99
N LYS A 8 16.98 -19.07 2.75
CA LYS A 8 18.25 -18.37 2.50
C LYS A 8 19.13 -18.53 3.73
N PRO A 9 20.34 -19.12 3.63
CA PRO A 9 21.23 -19.20 4.78
C PRO A 9 21.76 -17.80 5.12
N THR A 10 21.51 -17.34 6.35
CA THR A 10 21.88 -15.97 6.77
C THR A 10 23.07 -15.91 7.72
N GLY A 11 23.65 -17.05 8.13
CA GLY A 11 24.71 -17.11 9.12
C GLY A 11 25.92 -16.25 8.80
N ASP A 12 26.45 -16.36 7.57
CA ASP A 12 27.64 -15.62 7.14
C ASP A 12 27.41 -14.11 7.07
N VAL A 13 26.27 -13.68 6.54
CA VAL A 13 25.95 -12.25 6.44
C VAL A 13 25.68 -11.65 7.82
N LEU A 14 25.07 -12.40 8.74
CA LEU A 14 24.90 -11.97 10.13
C LEU A 14 26.24 -11.87 10.86
N ALA A 15 27.17 -12.81 10.62
CA ALA A 15 28.53 -12.73 11.19
C ALA A 15 29.28 -11.50 10.68
N ALA A 16 29.19 -11.22 9.38
CA ALA A 16 29.80 -10.02 8.78
C ALA A 16 29.19 -8.73 9.36
N LEU A 17 27.85 -8.65 9.50
CA LEU A 17 27.18 -7.51 10.11
C LEU A 17 27.61 -7.30 11.56
N ARG A 18 27.66 -8.37 12.39
CA ARG A 18 28.11 -8.33 13.78
C ARG A 18 29.57 -7.86 13.92
N ASN A 19 30.44 -8.23 12.98
CA ASN A 19 31.80 -7.73 12.94
C ASN A 19 31.83 -6.20 12.71
N LEU A 20 31.01 -5.68 11.78
CA LEU A 20 30.88 -4.23 11.60
C LEU A 20 30.27 -3.53 12.82
N MET A 21 29.29 -4.13 13.50
CA MET A 21 28.73 -3.60 14.75
C MET A 21 29.77 -3.46 15.85
N SER A 22 30.73 -4.40 15.95
CA SER A 22 31.82 -4.37 16.92
C SER A 22 32.89 -3.34 16.56
N ASN A 23 33.06 -3.01 15.30
CA ASN A 23 34.09 -2.12 14.75
C ASN A 23 33.45 -1.18 13.72
N LEU A 24 32.69 -0.18 14.22
CA LEU A 24 32.01 0.75 13.33
C LEU A 24 32.99 1.55 12.47
N PRO A 25 32.61 1.85 11.21
CA PRO A 25 33.36 2.80 10.38
C PRO A 25 33.51 4.16 11.06
N ASN A 26 34.48 4.94 10.60
CA ASN A 26 34.70 6.32 11.04
C ASN A 26 34.97 6.49 12.56
N SER A 27 35.52 5.48 13.23
CA SER A 27 35.90 5.52 14.67
C SER A 27 34.70 5.79 15.61
N LEU A 28 33.47 5.44 15.22
CA LEU A 28 32.28 5.59 16.07
C LEU A 28 32.25 4.58 17.24
N GLY A 29 33.24 3.66 17.31
CA GLY A 29 33.33 2.62 18.35
C GLY A 29 32.52 1.38 18.01
N SER A 30 31.64 0.92 18.89
CA SER A 30 30.83 -0.26 18.74
C SER A 30 29.37 0.02 19.12
N ILE A 31 28.44 -0.82 18.59
CA ILE A 31 27.02 -0.86 18.97
C ILE A 31 26.65 -2.27 19.41
N ASN A 32 25.66 -2.38 20.30
CA ASN A 32 25.21 -3.65 20.87
C ASN A 32 24.00 -4.23 20.14
N ALA A 33 23.28 -3.39 19.40
CA ALA A 33 22.17 -3.79 18.52
C ALA A 33 22.12 -2.88 17.28
N TYR A 34 21.65 -3.43 16.15
CA TYR A 34 21.40 -2.68 14.92
C TYR A 34 19.98 -2.95 14.44
N ILE A 35 19.23 -1.87 14.16
CA ILE A 35 17.86 -1.92 13.68
C ILE A 35 17.87 -1.75 12.16
N ILE A 36 17.18 -2.63 11.43
CA ILE A 36 17.07 -2.62 9.98
C ILE A 36 15.59 -2.56 9.65
N PRO A 37 15.02 -1.36 9.40
CA PRO A 37 13.62 -1.21 8.99
C PRO A 37 13.39 -1.73 7.57
N SER A 38 12.12 -1.88 7.19
CA SER A 38 11.77 -2.15 5.79
C SER A 38 12.01 -0.95 4.90
N ASP A 39 11.80 0.23 5.43
CA ASP A 39 11.62 1.46 4.67
C ASP A 39 12.88 1.90 3.93
N ASP A 40 12.68 2.65 2.84
CA ASP A 40 13.71 3.45 2.17
C ASP A 40 13.82 4.88 2.76
N ALA A 41 14.60 5.75 2.12
CA ALA A 41 14.78 7.13 2.57
C ALA A 41 13.52 8.01 2.44
N HIS A 42 12.53 7.54 1.70
CA HIS A 42 11.25 8.19 1.45
C HIS A 42 10.11 7.60 2.27
N GLN A 43 10.37 6.53 3.02
CA GLN A 43 9.39 5.75 3.79
C GLN A 43 8.35 5.09 2.88
N SER A 44 8.80 4.60 1.73
CA SER A 44 7.98 3.86 0.77
C SER A 44 7.58 2.50 1.32
N GLU A 45 6.35 2.04 1.05
CA GLU A 45 5.88 0.70 1.43
C GLU A 45 6.48 -0.37 0.50
N TYR A 46 6.43 -0.13 -0.82
CA TYR A 46 7.12 -0.95 -1.82
C TYR A 46 8.47 -0.33 -2.12
N LEU A 47 9.47 -1.18 -2.35
CA LEU A 47 10.86 -0.75 -2.43
C LEU A 47 11.46 -1.03 -3.80
N ALA A 48 12.41 -0.21 -4.20
CA ALA A 48 13.33 -0.60 -5.26
C ALA A 48 14.24 -1.74 -4.76
N LYS A 49 14.65 -2.65 -5.65
CA LYS A 49 15.43 -3.85 -5.31
C LYS A 49 16.69 -3.55 -4.49
N ARG A 50 17.33 -2.41 -4.71
CA ARG A 50 18.50 -1.98 -3.95
C ARG A 50 18.20 -1.63 -2.48
N ASP A 51 16.95 -1.35 -2.15
CA ASP A 51 16.52 -0.92 -0.82
C ASP A 51 15.91 -2.07 0.01
N GLU A 52 15.84 -3.27 -0.53
CA GLU A 52 15.36 -4.49 0.14
C GLU A 52 16.35 -5.03 1.19
N ARG A 53 16.92 -4.16 2.02
CA ARG A 53 17.96 -4.48 3.02
C ARG A 53 17.52 -5.52 4.03
N ARG A 54 16.28 -5.40 4.52
CA ARG A 54 15.71 -6.37 5.45
C ARG A 54 15.56 -7.75 4.79
N ALA A 55 15.09 -7.81 3.56
CA ALA A 55 14.98 -9.07 2.80
C ALA A 55 16.40 -9.67 2.55
N PHE A 56 17.36 -8.83 2.22
CA PHE A 56 18.75 -9.28 2.05
C PHE A 56 19.31 -9.93 3.31
N ILE A 57 19.17 -9.29 4.49
CA ILE A 57 19.79 -9.79 5.73
C ILE A 57 19.03 -10.97 6.35
N SER A 58 17.70 -11.05 6.19
CA SER A 58 16.85 -12.02 6.87
C SER A 58 16.33 -13.15 5.99
N GLY A 59 16.29 -12.94 4.67
CA GLY A 59 15.60 -13.84 3.73
C GLY A 59 14.09 -13.65 3.69
N PHE A 60 13.51 -12.77 4.52
CA PHE A 60 12.08 -12.47 4.53
C PHE A 60 11.78 -11.26 3.63
N ASP A 61 10.94 -11.44 2.62
CA ASP A 61 10.63 -10.47 1.56
C ASP A 61 9.22 -9.86 1.62
N GLY A 62 8.43 -10.13 2.67
CA GLY A 62 7.13 -9.46 2.87
C GLY A 62 7.27 -7.93 2.93
N SER A 63 6.23 -7.15 2.61
CA SER A 63 6.35 -5.68 2.52
C SER A 63 6.54 -4.97 3.86
N ALA A 64 6.18 -5.58 4.99
CA ALA A 64 6.26 -4.95 6.30
C ALA A 64 7.06 -5.79 7.31
N GLY A 65 7.94 -5.12 8.06
CA GLY A 65 8.68 -5.72 9.16
C GLY A 65 9.95 -4.95 9.49
N THR A 66 10.50 -5.23 10.67
CA THR A 66 11.75 -4.62 11.13
C THR A 66 12.64 -5.72 11.71
N ALA A 67 13.86 -5.80 11.23
CA ALA A 67 14.86 -6.71 11.77
C ALA A 67 15.69 -6.00 12.86
N VAL A 68 16.02 -6.75 13.92
CA VAL A 68 16.93 -6.31 14.98
C VAL A 68 18.00 -7.37 15.15
N VAL A 69 19.25 -6.97 14.98
CA VAL A 69 20.41 -7.85 15.17
C VAL A 69 21.20 -7.37 16.37
N THR A 70 21.41 -8.27 17.32
CA THR A 70 22.32 -8.07 18.45
C THR A 70 23.56 -8.93 18.27
N GLU A 71 24.50 -8.86 19.24
CA GLU A 71 25.66 -9.73 19.26
C GLU A 71 25.29 -11.22 19.19
N LYS A 72 24.15 -11.61 19.82
CA LYS A 72 23.74 -13.02 19.96
C LYS A 72 22.49 -13.40 19.21
N GLU A 73 21.56 -12.49 19.03
CA GLU A 73 20.23 -12.76 18.51
C GLU A 73 19.98 -12.01 17.19
N ALA A 74 19.11 -12.55 16.37
CA ALA A 74 18.52 -11.88 15.22
C ALA A 74 17.02 -12.09 15.26
N LEU A 75 16.26 -11.01 15.28
CA LEU A 75 14.81 -11.04 15.46
C LEU A 75 14.14 -10.27 14.33
N LEU A 76 12.99 -10.76 13.89
CA LEU A 76 12.15 -10.09 12.88
C LEU A 76 10.76 -9.83 13.44
N TRP A 77 10.38 -8.58 13.59
CA TRP A 77 8.99 -8.15 13.83
C TRP A 77 8.27 -8.02 12.52
N THR A 78 7.10 -8.66 12.38
CA THR A 78 6.18 -8.46 11.26
C THR A 78 4.74 -8.69 11.72
N ASP A 79 3.76 -8.21 10.95
CA ASP A 79 2.35 -8.26 11.33
C ASP A 79 1.60 -9.51 10.79
N GLY A 80 0.30 -9.58 11.11
CA GLY A 80 -0.54 -10.76 10.85
C GLY A 80 -0.63 -11.18 9.39
N ARG A 81 -0.39 -10.28 8.45
CA ARG A 81 -0.37 -10.59 7.01
C ARG A 81 0.75 -11.56 6.64
N TYR A 82 1.84 -11.54 7.42
CA TYR A 82 3.10 -12.20 7.07
C TYR A 82 3.55 -13.28 8.04
N TYR A 83 2.83 -13.61 9.12
CA TYR A 83 3.30 -14.63 10.08
C TYR A 83 3.60 -15.97 9.42
N GLN A 84 2.75 -16.44 8.50
CA GLN A 84 2.95 -17.71 7.79
C GLN A 84 4.15 -17.65 6.84
N GLN A 85 4.27 -16.56 6.09
CA GLN A 85 5.36 -16.36 5.13
C GLN A 85 6.71 -16.27 5.87
N ALA A 86 6.82 -15.43 6.89
CA ALA A 86 8.03 -15.30 7.69
C ALA A 86 8.43 -16.61 8.36
N GLY A 87 7.45 -17.39 8.87
CA GLY A 87 7.72 -18.70 9.44
C GLY A 87 8.29 -19.73 8.46
N LYS A 88 8.09 -19.53 7.15
CA LYS A 88 8.64 -20.39 6.08
C LYS A 88 9.97 -19.88 5.51
N GLN A 89 10.20 -18.57 5.52
CA GLN A 89 11.35 -17.93 4.87
C GLN A 89 12.55 -17.73 5.83
N LEU A 90 12.29 -17.50 7.12
CA LEU A 90 13.35 -17.31 8.10
C LEU A 90 14.09 -18.62 8.39
N ASP A 91 15.43 -18.58 8.34
CA ASP A 91 16.25 -19.70 8.76
C ASP A 91 16.38 -19.78 10.30
N SER A 92 17.09 -20.81 10.79
CA SER A 92 17.25 -21.06 12.24
C SER A 92 18.02 -19.96 12.99
N ASN A 93 18.62 -19.00 12.32
CA ASN A 93 19.30 -17.88 12.95
C ASN A 93 18.34 -16.79 13.44
N TRP A 94 17.08 -16.79 12.96
CA TRP A 94 16.11 -15.76 13.22
C TRP A 94 14.99 -16.22 14.15
N THR A 95 14.53 -15.31 14.99
CA THR A 95 13.31 -15.46 15.79
C THR A 95 12.21 -14.56 15.24
N LEU A 96 11.07 -15.16 14.90
CA LEU A 96 9.88 -14.40 14.46
C LEU A 96 9.18 -13.79 15.67
N MET A 97 9.06 -12.47 15.65
CA MET A 97 8.30 -11.66 16.61
C MET A 97 6.97 -11.25 15.96
N ARG A 98 5.87 -11.87 16.43
CA ARG A 98 4.53 -11.66 15.85
C ARG A 98 3.91 -10.35 16.35
N ASP A 99 4.21 -9.24 15.68
CA ASP A 99 3.71 -7.91 16.05
C ASP A 99 2.18 -7.87 16.06
N GLY A 100 1.62 -7.24 17.11
CA GLY A 100 0.17 -7.20 17.34
C GLY A 100 -0.38 -8.33 18.21
N GLN A 101 0.42 -9.37 18.53
CA GLN A 101 0.03 -10.37 19.52
C GLN A 101 0.29 -9.88 20.95
N PRO A 102 -0.63 -10.15 21.92
CA PRO A 102 -0.48 -9.65 23.30
C PRO A 102 0.80 -10.07 24.01
N SER A 103 1.40 -11.20 23.61
CA SER A 103 2.64 -11.72 24.17
C SER A 103 3.91 -11.17 23.53
N THR A 104 3.79 -10.45 22.41
CA THR A 104 4.95 -9.94 21.66
C THR A 104 5.23 -8.50 22.09
N PRO A 105 6.41 -8.20 22.71
CA PRO A 105 6.77 -6.84 23.06
C PRO A 105 7.08 -6.02 21.79
N THR A 106 6.87 -4.72 21.86
CA THR A 106 7.36 -3.79 20.85
C THR A 106 8.90 -3.78 20.82
N ILE A 107 9.49 -3.33 19.72
CA ILE A 107 10.96 -3.30 19.52
C ILE A 107 11.63 -2.50 20.63
N ASP A 108 11.11 -1.32 20.95
CA ASP A 108 11.64 -0.43 21.99
C ASP A 108 11.54 -1.05 23.38
N ALA A 109 10.40 -1.68 23.72
CA ALA A 109 10.23 -2.37 25.00
C ALA A 109 11.15 -3.60 25.11
N TRP A 110 11.33 -4.35 24.02
CA TRP A 110 12.24 -5.49 24.00
C TRP A 110 13.70 -5.05 24.19
N LEU A 111 14.16 -4.05 23.44
CA LEU A 111 15.52 -3.52 23.55
C LEU A 111 15.79 -2.95 24.94
N ALA A 112 14.87 -2.16 25.48
CA ALA A 112 15.00 -1.58 26.82
C ALA A 112 15.09 -2.63 27.93
N LYS A 113 14.44 -3.80 27.73
CA LYS A 113 14.48 -4.93 28.68
C LYS A 113 15.75 -5.77 28.55
N MET A 114 16.24 -5.98 27.32
CA MET A 114 17.34 -6.91 27.04
C MET A 114 18.71 -6.29 27.15
N LEU A 115 18.85 -4.99 26.93
CA LEU A 115 20.12 -4.29 26.95
C LEU A 115 20.46 -3.78 28.37
N GLN A 116 21.73 -3.77 28.68
CA GLN A 116 22.24 -3.19 29.94
C GLN A 116 22.43 -1.67 29.78
N PRO A 117 22.34 -0.90 30.88
CA PRO A 117 22.70 0.52 30.87
C PRO A 117 24.11 0.74 30.26
N GLY A 118 24.25 1.77 29.44
CA GLY A 118 25.47 2.07 28.68
C GLY A 118 25.51 1.45 27.28
N CYS A 119 24.60 0.52 26.94
CA CYS A 119 24.53 -0.04 25.61
C CYS A 119 24.11 0.99 24.55
N LYS A 120 24.55 0.76 23.32
CA LYS A 120 24.29 1.61 22.16
C LYS A 120 23.52 0.82 21.12
N VAL A 121 22.43 1.40 20.60
CA VAL A 121 21.62 0.85 19.51
C VAL A 121 21.85 1.72 18.28
N GLY A 122 22.20 1.11 17.15
CA GLY A 122 22.39 1.80 15.88
C GLY A 122 21.20 1.63 14.94
N VAL A 123 20.94 2.64 14.13
CA VAL A 123 20.00 2.59 12.99
C VAL A 123 20.42 3.62 11.95
N ASP A 124 20.20 3.33 10.68
CA ASP A 124 20.40 4.34 9.63
C ASP A 124 19.28 5.41 9.72
N ALA A 125 19.68 6.62 10.07
CA ALA A 125 18.75 7.74 10.26
C ALA A 125 18.02 8.16 8.97
N ASN A 126 18.54 7.79 7.80
CA ASN A 126 17.85 8.04 6.52
C ASN A 126 16.67 7.09 6.30
N LEU A 127 16.70 5.90 6.90
CA LEU A 127 15.73 4.83 6.67
C LEU A 127 14.65 4.72 7.77
N ILE A 128 14.82 5.42 8.88
CA ILE A 128 13.83 5.42 9.97
C ILE A 128 13.08 6.74 10.02
N SER A 129 11.74 6.69 10.11
CA SER A 129 10.93 7.89 10.25
C SER A 129 11.14 8.55 11.62
N THR A 130 10.93 9.86 11.69
CA THR A 130 10.90 10.60 12.96
C THR A 130 9.87 10.02 13.93
N ARG A 131 8.73 9.54 13.40
CA ARG A 131 7.67 8.87 14.17
C ARG A 131 8.18 7.61 14.88
N ALA A 132 9.02 6.80 14.22
CA ALA A 132 9.58 5.59 14.80
C ALA A 132 10.81 5.87 15.68
N TRP A 133 11.61 6.87 15.32
CA TRP A 133 12.80 7.26 16.08
C TRP A 133 12.45 7.75 17.50
N ASN A 134 11.46 8.64 17.64
CA ASN A 134 11.17 9.31 18.92
C ASN A 134 10.82 8.35 20.07
N PRO A 135 9.89 7.39 19.93
CA PRO A 135 9.61 6.42 20.99
C PRO A 135 10.81 5.52 21.29
N LEU A 136 11.55 5.06 20.28
CA LEU A 136 12.78 4.28 20.46
C LEU A 136 13.81 5.05 21.30
N GLN A 137 14.07 6.30 20.94
CA GLN A 137 15.01 7.15 21.68
C GLN A 137 14.58 7.35 23.13
N THR A 138 13.28 7.60 23.37
CA THR A 138 12.72 7.83 24.70
C THR A 138 12.84 6.57 25.57
N SER A 139 12.44 5.42 25.03
CA SER A 139 12.47 4.13 25.73
C SER A 139 13.91 3.71 26.07
N LEU A 140 14.81 3.79 25.10
CA LEU A 140 16.24 3.46 25.31
C LEU A 140 16.91 4.39 26.31
N LYS A 141 16.65 5.70 26.24
CA LYS A 141 17.18 6.68 27.22
C LYS A 141 16.70 6.35 28.63
N SER A 142 15.46 5.96 28.82
CA SER A 142 14.90 5.56 30.10
C SER A 142 15.56 4.29 30.66
N ALA A 143 16.05 3.40 29.79
CA ALA A 143 16.82 2.21 30.16
C ALA A 143 18.32 2.48 30.32
N GLY A 144 18.78 3.73 30.23
CA GLY A 144 20.21 4.10 30.30
C GLY A 144 21.00 3.74 29.04
N CYS A 145 20.33 3.47 27.92
CA CYS A 145 20.92 3.17 26.62
C CYS A 145 20.86 4.37 25.68
N SER A 146 21.59 4.32 24.57
CA SER A 146 21.62 5.38 23.55
C SER A 146 21.19 4.86 22.19
N LEU A 147 20.38 5.64 21.46
CA LEU A 147 20.09 5.43 20.04
C LEU A 147 21.03 6.30 19.20
N LEU A 148 21.72 5.72 18.24
CA LEU A 148 22.74 6.37 17.43
C LEU A 148 22.39 6.32 15.94
N PRO A 149 22.49 7.45 15.22
CA PRO A 149 22.43 7.46 13.77
C PRO A 149 23.72 6.85 13.20
N ILE A 150 23.60 5.84 12.35
CA ILE A 150 24.73 5.14 11.73
C ILE A 150 24.79 5.46 10.24
N SER A 151 25.96 5.90 9.79
CA SER A 151 26.27 6.11 8.39
C SER A 151 27.75 5.76 8.14
N PRO A 152 28.09 5.01 7.07
CA PRO A 152 27.18 4.41 6.07
C PRO A 152 26.32 3.28 6.65
N ASN A 153 25.26 2.87 5.92
CA ASN A 153 24.41 1.75 6.30
C ASN A 153 25.23 0.46 6.39
N LEU A 154 25.11 -0.27 7.51
CA LEU A 154 25.94 -1.46 7.72
C LEU A 154 25.53 -2.63 6.83
N VAL A 155 24.27 -2.71 6.42
CA VAL A 155 23.81 -3.76 5.49
C VAL A 155 24.40 -3.51 4.09
N ASP A 156 24.44 -2.28 3.63
CA ASP A 156 25.03 -1.93 2.32
C ASP A 156 26.52 -2.31 2.25
N LEU A 157 27.23 -2.26 3.38
CA LEU A 157 28.64 -2.64 3.45
C LEU A 157 28.88 -4.16 3.36
N VAL A 158 27.87 -4.98 3.65
CA VAL A 158 27.94 -6.45 3.53
C VAL A 158 27.18 -6.99 2.32
N TRP A 159 26.47 -6.15 1.60
CA TRP A 159 25.71 -6.51 0.40
C TRP A 159 26.54 -6.29 -0.88
N ASN A 160 27.43 -7.23 -1.17
CA ASN A 160 28.40 -7.07 -2.27
C ASN A 160 27.79 -6.95 -3.67
N ASP A 161 26.60 -7.54 -3.88
CA ASP A 161 25.86 -7.53 -5.13
C ASP A 161 24.59 -6.66 -5.09
N GLN A 162 24.61 -5.62 -4.25
CA GLN A 162 23.48 -4.68 -4.13
C GLN A 162 23.17 -4.09 -5.50
N PRO A 163 21.88 -4.13 -5.94
CA PRO A 163 21.46 -3.55 -7.21
C PRO A 163 21.78 -2.05 -7.33
N ALA A 164 22.01 -1.59 -8.54
CA ALA A 164 22.20 -0.16 -8.80
C ALA A 164 20.92 0.65 -8.53
N ALA A 165 21.08 1.96 -8.32
CA ALA A 165 19.95 2.86 -8.22
C ALA A 165 19.14 2.88 -9.53
N PRO A 166 17.80 2.85 -9.50
CA PRO A 166 16.99 2.98 -10.70
C PRO A 166 17.22 4.32 -11.38
N GLN A 167 17.25 4.31 -12.71
CA GLN A 167 17.46 5.49 -13.54
C GLN A 167 16.33 5.68 -14.59
N ASN A 168 15.13 5.20 -14.25
CA ASN A 168 13.98 5.31 -15.14
C ASN A 168 13.56 6.79 -15.30
N PRO A 169 13.11 7.20 -16.50
CA PRO A 169 12.75 8.59 -16.75
C PRO A 169 11.49 9.01 -16.00
N ALA A 170 11.44 10.27 -15.59
CA ALA A 170 10.22 10.90 -15.15
C ALA A 170 9.32 11.21 -16.36
N ILE A 171 8.02 10.93 -16.25
CA ILE A 171 7.02 11.03 -17.32
C ILE A 171 6.00 12.10 -16.95
N PRO A 172 5.82 13.16 -17.77
CA PRO A 172 4.76 14.13 -17.60
C PRO A 172 3.37 13.50 -17.70
N LEU A 173 2.49 13.85 -16.76
CA LEU A 173 1.08 13.49 -16.81
C LEU A 173 0.25 14.72 -17.21
N ALA A 174 -0.50 14.59 -18.30
CA ALA A 174 -1.22 15.70 -18.90
C ALA A 174 -2.36 16.22 -18.01
N LEU A 175 -2.73 17.50 -18.19
CA LEU A 175 -3.76 18.17 -17.40
C LEU A 175 -5.14 17.51 -17.55
N GLU A 176 -5.40 16.85 -18.70
CA GLU A 176 -6.64 16.08 -18.92
C GLU A 176 -6.81 14.90 -17.95
N TYR A 177 -5.73 14.43 -17.31
CA TYR A 177 -5.75 13.39 -16.29
C TYR A 177 -5.62 13.97 -14.88
N THR A 178 -4.86 15.05 -14.70
CA THR A 178 -4.56 15.59 -13.37
C THR A 178 -5.57 16.66 -12.91
N GLY A 179 -6.30 17.29 -13.83
CA GLY A 179 -7.34 18.28 -13.57
C GLY A 179 -6.85 19.59 -12.97
N GLN A 180 -5.59 19.67 -12.50
CA GLN A 180 -5.05 20.85 -11.85
C GLN A 180 -3.56 21.03 -12.18
N SER A 181 -3.18 22.27 -12.58
CA SER A 181 -1.79 22.59 -12.91
C SER A 181 -0.90 22.61 -11.67
N VAL A 182 0.42 22.42 -11.89
CA VAL A 182 1.42 22.53 -10.81
C VAL A 182 1.43 23.90 -10.17
N ALA A 183 1.29 24.97 -10.96
CA ALA A 183 1.21 26.34 -10.46
C ALA A 183 0.03 26.53 -9.49
N LYS A 184 -1.15 25.99 -9.83
CA LYS A 184 -2.33 26.09 -8.95
C LYS A 184 -2.17 25.28 -7.66
N LYS A 185 -1.57 24.10 -7.74
CA LYS A 185 -1.23 23.30 -6.55
C LYS A 185 -0.24 24.05 -5.65
N LEU A 186 0.80 24.66 -6.25
CA LEU A 186 1.81 25.44 -5.54
C LEU A 186 1.21 26.66 -4.83
N GLU A 187 0.29 27.37 -5.48
CA GLU A 187 -0.45 28.48 -4.88
C GLU A 187 -1.19 28.04 -3.59
N ILE A 188 -1.97 26.97 -3.67
CA ILE A 188 -2.72 26.44 -2.52
C ILE A 188 -1.78 25.97 -1.40
N ILE A 189 -0.66 25.35 -1.74
CA ILE A 189 0.35 24.91 -0.76
C ILE A 189 0.93 26.12 -0.03
N ARG A 190 1.30 27.17 -0.76
CA ARG A 190 1.86 28.41 -0.18
C ARG A 190 0.87 29.13 0.73
N GLU A 191 -0.43 29.18 0.37
CA GLU A 191 -1.48 29.70 1.25
C GLU A 191 -1.49 28.94 2.59
N LYS A 192 -1.47 27.62 2.56
CA LYS A 192 -1.42 26.79 3.77
C LYS A 192 -0.12 26.98 4.56
N MET A 193 1.01 27.19 3.89
CA MET A 193 2.28 27.51 4.57
C MET A 193 2.18 28.86 5.31
N VAL A 194 1.56 29.87 4.71
CA VAL A 194 1.31 31.17 5.36
C VAL A 194 0.43 31.00 6.60
N ASP A 195 -0.69 30.28 6.50
CA ASP A 195 -1.59 29.99 7.61
C ASP A 195 -0.88 29.31 8.79
N LYS A 196 0.06 28.42 8.49
CA LYS A 196 0.86 27.70 9.48
C LYS A 196 2.12 28.46 9.93
N ARG A 197 2.39 29.65 9.38
CA ARG A 197 3.63 30.41 9.60
C ARG A 197 4.88 29.56 9.32
N ALA A 198 4.83 28.79 8.24
CA ALA A 198 5.94 27.98 7.76
C ALA A 198 6.58 28.66 6.55
N SER A 199 7.89 28.80 6.55
CA SER A 199 8.65 29.39 5.43
C SER A 199 9.27 28.34 4.52
N VAL A 200 9.35 27.07 5.00
CA VAL A 200 9.83 25.93 4.23
C VAL A 200 8.89 24.76 4.47
N LEU A 201 8.50 24.06 3.42
CA LEU A 201 7.82 22.76 3.47
C LEU A 201 8.75 21.70 2.88
N VAL A 202 8.98 20.65 3.63
CA VAL A 202 9.76 19.47 3.19
C VAL A 202 8.80 18.42 2.66
N VAL A 203 8.99 18.01 1.41
CA VAL A 203 8.21 16.94 0.76
C VAL A 203 9.17 15.80 0.45
N SER A 204 9.03 14.70 1.18
CA SER A 204 9.90 13.51 1.06
C SER A 204 9.18 12.29 0.51
N ALA A 205 7.86 12.20 0.62
CA ALA A 205 7.09 11.08 0.08
C ALA A 205 7.04 11.12 -1.46
N LEU A 206 7.41 10.03 -2.11
CA LEU A 206 7.56 9.98 -3.57
C LEU A 206 6.23 10.20 -4.30
N ASP A 207 5.15 9.66 -3.79
CA ASP A 207 3.80 9.81 -4.34
C ASP A 207 3.28 11.25 -4.21
N GLU A 208 3.61 11.94 -3.11
CA GLU A 208 3.30 13.35 -2.94
C GLU A 208 4.04 14.23 -3.95
N ILE A 209 5.33 13.97 -4.18
CA ILE A 209 6.13 14.70 -5.16
C ILE A 209 5.60 14.45 -6.58
N ALA A 210 5.34 13.18 -6.92
CA ALA A 210 4.81 12.79 -8.22
C ALA A 210 3.45 13.44 -8.50
N TRP A 211 2.53 13.44 -7.50
CA TRP A 211 1.22 14.08 -7.61
C TRP A 211 1.35 15.61 -7.72
N PHE A 212 2.17 16.21 -6.88
CA PHE A 212 2.35 17.67 -6.84
C PHE A 212 2.89 18.21 -8.17
N LEU A 213 3.93 17.55 -8.71
CA LEU A 213 4.58 18.00 -9.96
C LEU A 213 3.88 17.51 -11.22
N ASN A 214 2.78 16.77 -11.12
CA ASN A 214 2.12 16.11 -12.25
C ASN A 214 3.11 15.26 -13.08
N LEU A 215 4.00 14.56 -12.39
CA LEU A 215 4.97 13.63 -12.98
C LEU A 215 4.71 12.22 -12.47
N ARG A 216 5.10 11.23 -13.26
CA ARG A 216 5.11 9.83 -12.88
C ARG A 216 6.47 9.23 -13.20
N GLY A 217 6.77 8.05 -12.69
CA GLY A 217 8.01 7.33 -12.96
C GLY A 217 7.80 5.84 -12.81
N SER A 218 8.90 5.08 -12.69
CA SER A 218 8.86 3.63 -12.53
C SER A 218 10.10 3.11 -11.78
N ASP A 219 10.60 3.87 -10.81
CA ASP A 219 11.77 3.48 -10.02
C ASP A 219 11.45 2.37 -9.01
N ILE A 220 10.20 2.23 -8.63
CA ILE A 220 9.68 1.18 -7.75
C ILE A 220 8.65 0.38 -8.54
N ASP A 221 8.77 -0.94 -8.54
CA ASP A 221 7.84 -1.82 -9.24
C ASP A 221 6.40 -1.51 -8.81
N TYR A 222 5.47 -1.46 -9.76
CA TYR A 222 4.04 -1.20 -9.59
C TYR A 222 3.67 0.23 -9.15
N ASN A 223 4.60 1.03 -8.63
CA ASN A 223 4.34 2.38 -8.14
C ASN A 223 4.83 3.41 -9.15
N PRO A 224 3.94 4.26 -9.69
CA PRO A 224 4.32 5.26 -10.70
C PRO A 224 5.09 6.45 -10.12
N VAL A 225 6.18 6.18 -9.41
CA VAL A 225 7.00 7.16 -8.69
C VAL A 225 8.45 7.10 -9.14
N PHE A 226 9.22 8.11 -8.77
CA PHE A 226 10.65 8.21 -9.05
C PHE A 226 11.37 8.87 -7.88
N PHE A 227 12.60 8.48 -7.61
CA PHE A 227 13.40 9.02 -6.50
C PHE A 227 13.67 10.52 -6.67
N SER A 228 13.12 11.30 -5.75
CA SER A 228 13.24 12.75 -5.74
C SER A 228 12.87 13.33 -4.37
N TYR A 229 13.26 14.58 -4.13
CA TYR A 229 12.77 15.39 -3.01
C TYR A 229 12.30 16.74 -3.53
N ALA A 230 11.43 17.40 -2.77
CA ALA A 230 11.08 18.79 -3.02
C ALA A 230 11.13 19.60 -1.73
N LEU A 231 11.66 20.83 -1.82
CA LEU A 231 11.56 21.83 -0.77
C LEU A 231 10.82 23.03 -1.35
N ILE A 232 9.73 23.42 -0.70
CA ILE A 232 8.89 24.53 -1.13
C ILE A 232 9.08 25.68 -0.16
N THR A 233 9.43 26.84 -0.68
CA THR A 233 9.42 28.10 0.07
C THR A 233 8.30 29.01 -0.43
N LEU A 234 8.09 30.15 0.20
CA LEU A 234 7.08 31.11 -0.25
C LEU A 234 7.40 31.67 -1.65
N ASP A 235 8.68 31.70 -2.02
CA ASP A 235 9.16 32.27 -3.29
C ASP A 235 9.64 31.20 -4.28
N ASP A 236 10.31 30.16 -3.80
CA ASP A 236 11.03 29.18 -4.62
C ASP A 236 10.44 27.77 -4.51
N LEU A 237 10.73 26.95 -5.52
CA LEU A 237 10.52 25.52 -5.54
C LEU A 237 11.86 24.86 -5.86
N TYR A 238 12.42 24.10 -4.91
CA TYR A 238 13.63 23.30 -5.10
C TYR A 238 13.23 21.86 -5.41
N PHE A 239 13.80 21.30 -6.47
CA PHE A 239 13.52 19.93 -6.91
C PHE A 239 14.83 19.15 -7.00
N PHE A 240 14.95 18.09 -6.21
CA PHE A 240 16.15 17.26 -6.11
C PHE A 240 15.89 15.93 -6.81
N VAL A 241 16.63 15.68 -7.86
CA VAL A 241 16.43 14.50 -8.73
C VAL A 241 17.74 14.19 -9.47
N ASP A 242 17.91 12.95 -9.91
CA ASP A 242 18.98 12.61 -10.83
C ASP A 242 18.67 13.20 -12.22
N ASP A 243 19.58 14.00 -12.76
CA ASP A 243 19.42 14.68 -14.05
C ASP A 243 19.13 13.71 -15.20
N SER A 244 19.60 12.45 -15.12
CA SER A 244 19.33 11.42 -16.12
C SER A 244 17.84 11.08 -16.27
N LYS A 245 17.02 11.39 -15.28
CA LYS A 245 15.56 11.19 -15.28
C LYS A 245 14.80 12.31 -16.00
N LEU A 246 15.45 13.44 -16.23
CA LEU A 246 14.82 14.64 -16.78
C LEU A 246 14.97 14.71 -18.30
N SER A 247 13.95 14.29 -19.02
CA SER A 247 13.88 14.46 -20.48
C SER A 247 13.47 15.90 -20.86
N PRO A 248 13.69 16.32 -22.13
CA PRO A 248 13.16 17.58 -22.64
C PRO A 248 11.64 17.75 -22.42
N ALA A 249 10.88 16.65 -22.46
CA ALA A 249 9.43 16.66 -22.19
C ALA A 249 9.09 17.14 -20.76
N VAL A 250 9.94 16.85 -19.77
CA VAL A 250 9.75 17.34 -18.38
C VAL A 250 9.98 18.86 -18.33
N SER A 251 10.97 19.38 -19.05
CA SER A 251 11.22 20.83 -19.13
C SER A 251 10.07 21.58 -19.82
N ASP A 252 9.52 21.00 -20.88
CA ASP A 252 8.35 21.55 -21.58
C ASP A 252 7.10 21.48 -20.68
N HIS A 253 6.96 20.41 -19.91
CA HIS A 253 5.88 20.24 -18.93
C HIS A 253 5.93 21.32 -17.83
N PHE A 254 7.09 21.61 -17.24
CA PHE A 254 7.21 22.67 -16.24
C PHE A 254 6.86 24.04 -16.84
N ARG A 255 7.29 24.31 -18.07
CA ARG A 255 6.94 25.54 -18.78
C ARG A 255 5.42 25.64 -19.03
N ALA A 256 4.80 24.56 -19.48
CA ALA A 256 3.35 24.50 -19.72
C ALA A 256 2.53 24.61 -18.42
N ASN A 257 3.10 24.22 -17.28
CA ASN A 257 2.50 24.35 -15.96
C ASN A 257 2.88 25.67 -15.24
N GLU A 258 3.58 26.61 -15.93
CA GLU A 258 3.96 27.92 -15.42
C GLU A 258 4.81 27.87 -14.13
N VAL A 259 5.69 26.87 -14.01
CA VAL A 259 6.61 26.71 -12.88
C VAL A 259 8.05 26.58 -13.35
N GLN A 260 8.99 27.05 -12.53
CA GLN A 260 10.43 26.97 -12.77
C GLN A 260 11.13 26.43 -11.54
N PRO A 261 11.15 25.11 -11.34
CA PRO A 261 11.85 24.53 -10.20
C PRO A 261 13.37 24.78 -10.30
N LYS A 262 14.00 25.07 -9.17
CA LYS A 262 15.45 25.04 -9.03
C LYS A 262 15.89 23.58 -8.92
N ILE A 263 16.40 23.04 -10.01
CA ILE A 263 16.81 21.62 -10.08
C ILE A 263 18.18 21.47 -9.42
N HIS A 264 18.29 20.49 -8.53
CA HIS A 264 19.50 20.11 -7.81
C HIS A 264 19.75 18.62 -7.90
N PRO A 265 21.00 18.15 -7.80
CA PRO A 265 21.31 16.76 -7.64
C PRO A 265 20.55 16.13 -6.45
N TYR A 266 20.08 14.91 -6.61
CA TYR A 266 19.28 14.21 -5.59
C TYR A 266 19.91 14.23 -4.18
N GLY A 267 21.25 14.05 -4.09
CA GLY A 267 21.98 14.00 -2.82
C GLY A 267 22.10 15.34 -2.08
N ASP A 268 21.81 16.47 -2.73
CA ASP A 268 22.03 17.81 -2.15
C ASP A 268 20.92 18.25 -1.19
N VAL A 269 19.83 17.50 -1.10
CA VAL A 269 18.64 17.85 -0.29
C VAL A 269 19.00 18.19 1.15
N GLN A 270 19.87 17.41 1.80
CA GLN A 270 20.25 17.63 3.20
C GLN A 270 21.00 18.95 3.39
N GLN A 271 21.92 19.26 2.49
CA GLN A 271 22.70 20.50 2.53
C GLN A 271 21.82 21.74 2.33
N VAL A 272 20.92 21.69 1.33
CA VAL A 272 20.01 22.82 1.03
C VAL A 272 18.99 22.97 2.14
N LEU A 273 18.40 21.87 2.65
CA LEU A 273 17.46 21.91 3.78
C LEU A 273 18.10 22.55 5.02
N LYS A 274 19.32 22.14 5.36
CA LYS A 274 20.06 22.72 6.50
C LYS A 274 20.22 24.22 6.34
N SER A 275 20.67 24.69 5.18
CA SER A 275 20.85 26.11 4.89
C SER A 275 19.55 26.90 5.00
N LEU A 276 18.45 26.37 4.42
CA LEU A 276 17.12 26.99 4.50
C LEU A 276 16.57 27.02 5.94
N ALA A 277 16.77 25.95 6.71
CA ALA A 277 16.32 25.87 8.10
C ALA A 277 17.09 26.82 9.02
N GLU A 278 18.39 26.97 8.82
CA GLU A 278 19.23 27.89 9.59
C GLU A 278 18.86 29.36 9.30
N SER A 279 18.69 29.73 8.02
CA SER A 279 18.38 31.09 7.57
C SER A 279 16.92 31.48 7.80
N SER A 280 16.01 30.53 8.00
CA SER A 280 14.59 30.79 8.17
C SER A 280 14.28 31.50 9.49
N ALA A 281 13.47 32.55 9.44
CA ALA A 281 12.92 33.21 10.62
C ALA A 281 11.67 32.50 11.17
N ASN A 282 11.02 31.67 10.37
CA ASN A 282 9.77 30.98 10.66
C ASN A 282 9.96 29.45 10.79
N ARG A 283 8.86 28.75 10.96
CA ARG A 283 8.86 27.28 11.09
C ARG A 283 9.20 26.59 9.76
N VAL A 284 9.77 25.42 9.88
CA VAL A 284 9.98 24.45 8.80
C VAL A 284 8.97 23.32 8.99
N TRP A 285 8.09 23.15 8.01
CA TRP A 285 7.05 22.13 8.04
C TRP A 285 7.59 20.81 7.50
N ILE A 286 7.61 19.80 8.33
CA ILE A 286 8.08 18.45 7.99
C ILE A 286 7.17 17.41 8.65
N SER A 287 6.78 16.37 7.88
CA SER A 287 5.98 15.26 8.42
C SER A 287 6.79 14.42 9.42
N LEU A 288 6.13 13.90 10.44
CA LEU A 288 6.71 12.84 11.28
C LEU A 288 6.98 11.54 10.51
N GLY A 289 6.36 11.35 9.34
CA GLY A 289 6.65 10.28 8.39
C GLY A 289 7.97 10.47 7.64
N SER A 290 8.56 11.67 7.62
CA SER A 290 9.86 11.88 6.97
C SER A 290 10.99 11.24 7.79
N SER A 291 12.11 10.92 7.11
CA SER A 291 13.28 10.33 7.77
C SER A 291 13.83 11.23 8.88
N TYR A 292 14.32 10.59 9.95
CA TYR A 292 14.94 11.33 11.06
C TYR A 292 16.17 12.14 10.62
N ALA A 293 16.91 11.66 9.61
CA ALA A 293 18.04 12.38 9.06
C ALA A 293 17.67 13.77 8.54
N LEU A 294 16.52 13.93 7.88
CA LEU A 294 16.02 15.24 7.44
C LEU A 294 15.56 16.08 8.63
N THR A 295 14.81 15.50 9.56
CA THR A 295 14.29 16.19 10.74
C THR A 295 15.40 16.72 11.64
N ALA A 296 16.48 15.96 11.81
CA ALA A 296 17.61 16.34 12.65
C ALA A 296 18.37 17.59 12.17
N LEU A 297 18.24 17.96 10.89
CA LEU A 297 18.84 19.16 10.30
C LEU A 297 18.10 20.46 10.67
N ILE A 298 16.87 20.33 11.16
CA ILE A 298 16.02 21.46 11.50
C ILE A 298 16.14 21.75 13.00
N PRO A 299 16.45 22.99 13.43
CA PRO A 299 16.42 23.38 14.83
C PRO A 299 15.08 23.02 15.49
N GLU A 300 15.10 22.45 16.68
CA GLU A 300 13.92 21.86 17.33
C GLU A 300 12.78 22.88 17.48
N GLU A 301 13.11 24.10 17.85
CA GLU A 301 12.15 25.20 18.02
C GLU A 301 11.51 25.69 16.72
N LYS A 302 12.08 25.34 15.56
CA LYS A 302 11.54 25.69 14.24
C LYS A 302 10.70 24.57 13.62
N ARG A 303 10.68 23.37 14.19
CA ARG A 303 9.96 22.23 13.62
C ARG A 303 8.44 22.38 13.73
N LEU A 304 7.75 22.22 12.62
CA LEU A 304 6.30 22.02 12.57
C LEU A 304 6.01 20.60 12.09
N HIS A 305 5.60 19.75 13.01
CA HIS A 305 5.31 18.34 12.74
C HIS A 305 3.82 18.14 12.47
N GLU A 306 3.44 18.26 11.22
CA GLU A 306 2.11 17.92 10.71
C GLU A 306 2.26 17.20 9.37
N ILE A 307 1.25 16.43 8.94
CA ILE A 307 1.19 15.89 7.58
C ILE A 307 1.27 17.03 6.58
N THR A 308 1.84 16.77 5.42
CA THR A 308 1.93 17.81 4.37
C THR A 308 0.55 18.21 3.87
N PRO A 309 0.34 19.42 3.40
CA PRO A 309 -0.92 19.77 2.76
C PRO A 309 -1.15 18.99 1.46
N ILE A 310 -0.09 18.51 0.80
CA ILE A 310 -0.15 17.71 -0.41
C ILE A 310 -0.83 16.37 -0.15
N ASN A 311 -0.54 15.75 0.99
CA ASN A 311 -1.12 14.47 1.38
C ASN A 311 -2.66 14.51 1.38
N LEU A 312 -3.25 15.56 1.96
CA LEU A 312 -4.70 15.76 1.97
C LEU A 312 -5.26 16.15 0.61
N MET A 313 -4.56 17.03 -0.13
CA MET A 313 -4.98 17.46 -1.47
C MET A 313 -5.03 16.28 -2.45
N LYS A 314 -4.08 15.34 -2.32
CA LYS A 314 -4.01 14.12 -3.13
C LYS A 314 -5.10 13.11 -2.75
N ALA A 315 -5.39 12.97 -1.46
CA ALA A 315 -6.39 12.03 -0.95
C ALA A 315 -7.81 12.37 -1.41
N VAL A 316 -8.17 13.66 -1.46
CA VAL A 316 -9.47 14.14 -1.97
C VAL A 316 -9.34 14.42 -3.46
N LYS A 317 -9.79 13.50 -4.30
CA LYS A 317 -9.66 13.60 -5.75
C LYS A 317 -10.50 14.75 -6.29
N ASN A 318 -9.92 15.56 -7.20
CA ASN A 318 -10.70 16.53 -7.95
C ASN A 318 -11.64 15.82 -8.95
N GLU A 319 -12.54 16.56 -9.59
CA GLU A 319 -13.56 15.98 -10.48
C GLU A 319 -12.98 15.21 -11.68
N VAL A 320 -11.83 15.64 -12.20
CA VAL A 320 -11.14 14.97 -13.31
C VAL A 320 -10.54 13.66 -12.83
N GLU A 321 -9.82 13.68 -11.71
CA GLU A 321 -9.25 12.48 -11.08
C GLU A 321 -10.35 11.49 -10.67
N ALA A 322 -11.44 11.98 -10.05
CA ALA A 322 -12.57 11.15 -9.65
C ALA A 322 -13.28 10.50 -10.86
N ALA A 323 -13.43 11.23 -11.96
CA ALA A 323 -13.98 10.69 -13.20
C ALA A 323 -13.04 9.62 -13.79
N GLY A 324 -11.73 9.86 -13.78
CA GLY A 324 -10.72 8.90 -14.21
C GLY A 324 -10.77 7.61 -13.39
N MET A 325 -10.87 7.71 -12.06
CA MET A 325 -11.01 6.55 -11.17
C MET A 325 -12.24 5.70 -11.53
N ARG A 326 -13.38 6.31 -11.77
CA ARG A 326 -14.59 5.58 -12.21
C ARG A 326 -14.39 4.89 -13.57
N GLN A 327 -13.74 5.57 -14.52
CA GLN A 327 -13.52 5.03 -15.87
C GLN A 327 -12.50 3.89 -15.91
N CYS A 328 -11.41 3.97 -15.15
CA CYS A 328 -10.43 2.88 -15.10
C CYS A 328 -11.03 1.61 -14.49
N HIS A 329 -11.93 1.72 -13.50
CA HIS A 329 -12.61 0.55 -12.91
C HIS A 329 -13.63 -0.11 -13.86
N ILE A 330 -14.19 0.63 -14.82
CA ILE A 330 -15.02 0.05 -15.89
C ILE A 330 -14.15 -0.79 -16.83
N ARG A 331 -13.01 -0.27 -17.27
CA ARG A 331 -12.06 -1.00 -18.13
C ARG A 331 -11.48 -2.22 -17.44
N ASP A 332 -11.09 -2.08 -16.18
CA ASP A 332 -10.58 -3.17 -15.37
C ASP A 332 -11.62 -4.26 -15.15
N GLY A 333 -12.87 -3.87 -14.85
CA GLY A 333 -14.00 -4.79 -14.71
C GLY A 333 -14.26 -5.60 -15.98
N LEU A 334 -14.13 -4.97 -17.15
CA LEU A 334 -14.22 -5.68 -18.44
C LEU A 334 -13.13 -6.76 -18.56
N ALA A 335 -11.88 -6.42 -18.26
CA ALA A 335 -10.76 -7.36 -18.29
C ALA A 335 -10.94 -8.52 -17.29
N LEU A 336 -11.42 -8.24 -16.08
CA LEU A 336 -11.73 -9.25 -15.08
C LEU A 336 -12.86 -10.20 -15.53
N CYS A 337 -13.93 -9.69 -16.10
CA CYS A 337 -15.02 -10.53 -16.64
C CYS A 337 -14.50 -11.44 -17.78
N GLN A 338 -13.67 -10.90 -18.69
CA GLN A 338 -13.02 -11.68 -19.75
C GLN A 338 -12.14 -12.78 -19.17
N TYR A 339 -11.38 -12.47 -18.14
CA TYR A 339 -10.53 -13.44 -17.45
C TYR A 339 -11.31 -14.57 -16.80
N PHE A 340 -12.35 -14.26 -16.02
CA PHE A 340 -13.13 -15.31 -15.35
C PHE A 340 -13.93 -16.17 -16.33
N ALA A 341 -14.45 -15.59 -17.40
CA ALA A 341 -15.11 -16.34 -18.47
C ALA A 341 -14.12 -17.31 -19.16
N TRP A 342 -12.93 -16.81 -19.51
CA TRP A 342 -11.85 -17.63 -20.09
C TRP A 342 -11.39 -18.73 -19.12
N LEU A 343 -11.19 -18.42 -17.86
CA LEU A 343 -10.72 -19.38 -16.86
C LEU A 343 -11.74 -20.49 -16.62
N GLU A 344 -13.02 -20.16 -16.50
CA GLU A 344 -14.09 -21.14 -16.36
C GLU A 344 -14.15 -22.07 -17.59
N ARG A 345 -14.02 -21.53 -18.80
CA ARG A 345 -13.97 -22.33 -20.02
C ARG A 345 -12.76 -23.29 -20.00
N CYS A 346 -11.57 -22.82 -19.65
CA CYS A 346 -10.39 -23.67 -19.58
C CYS A 346 -10.61 -24.85 -18.64
N ILE A 347 -11.17 -24.60 -17.46
CA ILE A 347 -11.44 -25.65 -16.48
C ILE A 347 -12.50 -26.63 -16.99
N LYS A 348 -13.58 -26.16 -17.61
CA LYS A 348 -14.63 -27.02 -18.21
C LYS A 348 -14.10 -27.91 -19.34
N GLU A 349 -13.18 -27.40 -20.14
CA GLU A 349 -12.54 -28.12 -21.24
C GLU A 349 -11.39 -29.00 -20.80
N GLY A 350 -11.01 -28.97 -19.51
CA GLY A 350 -9.86 -29.71 -18.98
C GLY A 350 -8.51 -29.18 -19.44
N ARG A 351 -8.44 -27.92 -19.89
CA ARG A 351 -7.18 -27.26 -20.22
C ARG A 351 -6.44 -26.88 -18.94
N PRO A 352 -5.17 -27.27 -18.80
CA PRO A 352 -4.41 -26.95 -17.59
C PRO A 352 -4.19 -25.42 -17.50
N VAL A 353 -4.52 -24.87 -16.35
CA VAL A 353 -4.20 -23.49 -15.94
C VAL A 353 -3.70 -23.57 -14.50
N ASP A 354 -2.66 -22.84 -14.18
CA ASP A 354 -2.11 -22.69 -12.84
C ASP A 354 -2.12 -21.22 -12.40
N GLU A 355 -1.72 -20.98 -11.16
CA GLU A 355 -1.76 -19.64 -10.56
C GLU A 355 -0.91 -18.62 -11.34
N ILE A 356 0.27 -19.03 -11.84
CA ILE A 356 1.16 -18.16 -12.63
C ILE A 356 0.54 -17.87 -13.99
N SER A 357 0.17 -18.91 -14.74
CA SER A 357 -0.41 -18.74 -16.08
C SER A 357 -1.77 -18.04 -16.04
N GLY A 358 -2.52 -18.19 -14.94
CA GLY A 358 -3.75 -17.43 -14.68
C GLY A 358 -3.47 -15.94 -14.49
N ALA A 359 -2.50 -15.58 -13.65
CA ALA A 359 -2.08 -14.20 -13.44
C ALA A 359 -1.59 -13.54 -14.74
N ASP A 360 -0.73 -14.24 -15.50
CA ASP A 360 -0.22 -13.77 -16.79
C ASP A 360 -1.35 -13.51 -17.81
N GLN A 361 -2.37 -14.36 -17.80
CA GLN A 361 -3.51 -14.20 -18.71
C GLN A 361 -4.40 -13.02 -18.31
N LEU A 362 -4.58 -12.77 -17.02
CA LEU A 362 -5.30 -11.60 -16.53
C LEU A 362 -4.58 -10.30 -16.93
N GLU A 363 -3.25 -10.24 -16.78
CA GLU A 363 -2.47 -9.11 -17.24
C GLU A 363 -2.62 -8.87 -18.75
N LYS A 364 -2.67 -9.93 -19.57
CA LYS A 364 -2.94 -9.80 -21.01
C LYS A 364 -4.30 -9.18 -21.31
N PHE A 365 -5.36 -9.52 -20.57
CA PHE A 365 -6.67 -8.88 -20.75
C PHE A 365 -6.64 -7.41 -20.34
N ARG A 366 -5.94 -7.07 -19.26
CA ARG A 366 -5.75 -5.70 -18.80
C ARG A 366 -4.92 -4.86 -19.79
N SER A 367 -3.86 -5.44 -20.35
CA SER A 367 -2.99 -4.75 -21.32
C SER A 367 -3.69 -4.41 -22.64
N GLN A 368 -4.83 -5.02 -22.92
CA GLN A 368 -5.66 -4.69 -24.08
C GLN A 368 -6.62 -3.52 -23.84
N GLN A 369 -6.71 -3.04 -22.59
CA GLN A 369 -7.58 -1.92 -22.25
C GLN A 369 -6.86 -0.59 -22.52
N ASP A 370 -7.63 0.41 -22.95
CA ASP A 370 -7.10 1.75 -23.17
C ASP A 370 -6.45 2.33 -21.92
N LYS A 371 -5.34 3.05 -22.09
CA LYS A 371 -4.61 3.75 -21.03
C LYS A 371 -3.90 2.83 -20.02
N PHE A 372 -3.80 1.54 -20.27
CA PHE A 372 -3.07 0.61 -19.40
C PHE A 372 -1.58 0.97 -19.31
N MET A 373 -1.05 0.99 -18.09
CA MET A 373 0.34 1.38 -17.80
C MET A 373 1.14 0.30 -17.05
N GLY A 374 0.52 -0.81 -16.69
CA GLY A 374 1.13 -1.90 -15.92
C GLY A 374 0.21 -2.37 -14.80
N LEU A 375 0.70 -3.29 -13.97
CA LEU A 375 -0.01 -3.74 -12.78
C LEU A 375 0.16 -2.72 -11.63
N SER A 376 -0.79 -2.68 -10.69
CA SER A 376 -0.70 -1.84 -9.47
C SER A 376 -0.03 -2.54 -8.30
N PHE A 377 0.07 -3.87 -8.36
CA PHE A 377 0.83 -4.74 -7.44
C PHE A 377 0.97 -6.14 -8.06
N THR A 378 1.80 -6.99 -7.43
CA THR A 378 1.93 -8.39 -7.86
C THR A 378 0.61 -9.13 -7.67
N THR A 379 0.06 -9.68 -8.75
CA THR A 379 -1.21 -10.41 -8.70
C THR A 379 -1.16 -11.56 -7.69
N ILE A 380 -2.11 -11.58 -6.76
CA ILE A 380 -2.39 -12.68 -5.86
C ILE A 380 -3.33 -13.65 -6.59
N SER A 381 -2.77 -14.70 -7.15
CA SER A 381 -3.50 -15.79 -7.82
C SER A 381 -3.33 -17.04 -6.97
N ALA A 382 -4.36 -17.42 -6.20
CA ALA A 382 -4.21 -18.36 -5.09
C ALA A 382 -5.28 -19.45 -5.09
N SER A 383 -4.87 -20.69 -5.32
CA SER A 383 -5.74 -21.87 -5.37
C SER A 383 -5.69 -22.66 -4.06
N GLY A 384 -6.85 -22.96 -3.49
CA GLY A 384 -6.98 -23.77 -2.27
C GLY A 384 -6.17 -23.23 -1.09
N PRO A 385 -5.22 -24.02 -0.53
CA PRO A 385 -4.42 -23.63 0.63
C PRO A 385 -3.61 -22.34 0.46
N ASN A 386 -3.16 -22.01 -0.77
CA ASN A 386 -2.41 -20.79 -1.03
C ASN A 386 -3.26 -19.53 -0.77
N GLY A 387 -4.58 -19.61 -0.97
CA GLY A 387 -5.51 -18.53 -0.63
C GLY A 387 -5.56 -18.18 0.85
N SER A 388 -5.09 -19.07 1.75
CA SER A 388 -5.00 -18.79 3.18
C SER A 388 -3.84 -17.87 3.56
N VAL A 389 -2.89 -17.61 2.65
CA VAL A 389 -1.78 -16.67 2.83
C VAL A 389 -2.21 -15.32 2.27
N ILE A 390 -2.42 -14.34 3.14
CA ILE A 390 -3.10 -13.06 2.82
C ILE A 390 -2.45 -12.33 1.64
N HIS A 391 -1.13 -12.24 1.62
CA HIS A 391 -0.34 -11.61 0.56
C HIS A 391 0.46 -12.66 -0.23
N TYR A 392 -0.20 -13.77 -0.58
CA TYR A 392 0.40 -14.79 -1.44
C TYR A 392 0.66 -14.22 -2.83
N HIS A 393 1.79 -14.57 -3.40
CA HIS A 393 2.05 -14.44 -4.83
C HIS A 393 2.63 -15.75 -5.35
N PRO A 394 2.22 -16.20 -6.54
CA PRO A 394 2.66 -17.49 -7.06
C PRO A 394 4.13 -17.43 -7.48
N LEU A 395 4.90 -18.39 -6.98
CA LEU A 395 6.28 -18.63 -7.37
C LEU A 395 6.36 -20.04 -7.99
N PRO A 396 7.37 -20.35 -8.84
CA PRO A 396 7.51 -21.66 -9.44
C PRO A 396 7.44 -22.81 -8.42
N GLU A 397 7.96 -22.59 -7.19
CA GLU A 397 8.02 -23.58 -6.12
C GLU A 397 6.69 -23.76 -5.38
N THR A 398 5.82 -22.76 -5.38
CA THR A 398 4.54 -22.76 -4.66
C THR A 398 3.33 -22.83 -5.58
N ASN A 399 3.54 -22.68 -6.89
CA ASN A 399 2.52 -22.65 -7.94
C ASN A 399 1.63 -23.89 -7.92
N ARG A 400 0.31 -23.69 -7.95
CA ARG A 400 -0.69 -24.74 -7.93
C ARG A 400 -1.60 -24.68 -9.16
N PRO A 401 -2.16 -25.81 -9.61
CA PRO A 401 -3.20 -25.78 -10.63
C PRO A 401 -4.47 -25.14 -10.10
N ILE A 402 -5.15 -24.37 -10.95
CA ILE A 402 -6.50 -23.86 -10.69
C ILE A 402 -7.49 -24.91 -11.19
N THR A 403 -8.34 -25.40 -10.29
CA THR A 403 -9.24 -26.53 -10.60
C THR A 403 -10.67 -26.25 -10.17
N ASN A 404 -11.56 -27.21 -10.44
CA ASN A 404 -12.94 -27.18 -9.93
C ASN A 404 -13.09 -27.87 -8.56
N GLN A 405 -12.01 -28.20 -7.87
CA GLN A 405 -12.04 -28.89 -6.59
C GLN A 405 -11.85 -27.97 -5.39
N GLU A 406 -11.27 -26.80 -5.60
CA GLU A 406 -10.85 -25.88 -4.56
C GLU A 406 -11.32 -24.45 -4.88
N MET A 407 -11.40 -23.61 -3.85
CA MET A 407 -11.64 -22.17 -4.03
C MET A 407 -10.42 -21.52 -4.70
N TYR A 408 -10.68 -20.52 -5.51
CA TYR A 408 -9.68 -19.69 -6.13
C TYR A 408 -9.90 -18.23 -5.72
N LEU A 409 -8.90 -17.65 -5.09
CA LEU A 409 -8.85 -16.25 -4.72
C LEU A 409 -7.94 -15.52 -5.71
N CYS A 410 -8.48 -14.50 -6.38
CA CYS A 410 -7.75 -13.63 -7.28
C CYS A 410 -7.87 -12.19 -6.80
N ASP A 411 -6.74 -11.64 -6.36
CA ASP A 411 -6.59 -10.26 -5.96
C ASP A 411 -5.58 -9.59 -6.90
N SER A 412 -6.01 -8.50 -7.56
CA SER A 412 -5.27 -7.94 -8.67
C SER A 412 -5.71 -6.53 -9.00
N GLY A 413 -4.79 -5.76 -9.55
CA GLY A 413 -5.06 -4.40 -9.96
C GLY A 413 -4.15 -3.92 -11.08
N ALA A 414 -4.47 -2.77 -11.63
CA ALA A 414 -3.70 -2.15 -12.71
C ALA A 414 -3.55 -0.64 -12.53
N GLN A 415 -2.47 -0.13 -13.09
CA GLN A 415 -2.24 1.29 -13.31
C GLN A 415 -2.79 1.69 -14.68
N PHE A 416 -3.59 2.74 -14.71
CA PHE A 416 -4.05 3.41 -15.93
C PHE A 416 -3.64 4.89 -15.86
N LEU A 417 -3.48 5.56 -16.99
CA LEU A 417 -3.16 6.99 -17.02
C LEU A 417 -4.13 7.86 -16.21
N ASP A 418 -5.37 7.38 -16.03
CA ASP A 418 -6.46 8.08 -15.36
C ASP A 418 -6.94 7.40 -14.06
N GLY A 419 -6.14 6.49 -13.49
CA GLY A 419 -6.45 5.91 -12.18
C GLY A 419 -5.67 4.64 -11.87
N THR A 420 -5.92 4.12 -10.67
CA THR A 420 -5.36 2.85 -10.16
C THR A 420 -6.51 1.96 -9.74
N THR A 421 -6.44 0.65 -10.02
CA THR A 421 -7.46 -0.32 -9.62
C THR A 421 -6.93 -1.34 -8.63
N ASP A 422 -7.85 -1.89 -7.85
CA ASP A 422 -7.63 -2.93 -6.86
C ASP A 422 -8.92 -3.72 -6.66
N VAL A 423 -8.89 -5.04 -6.86
CA VAL A 423 -10.09 -5.88 -6.81
C VAL A 423 -9.75 -7.29 -6.39
N THR A 424 -10.41 -7.79 -5.37
CA THR A 424 -10.39 -9.23 -5.06
C THR A 424 -11.72 -9.89 -5.37
N ARG A 425 -11.65 -11.05 -6.05
CA ARG A 425 -12.76 -11.99 -6.18
C ARG A 425 -12.33 -13.39 -5.75
N THR A 426 -13.15 -14.01 -4.93
CA THR A 426 -13.03 -15.43 -4.58
C THR A 426 -14.13 -16.20 -5.30
N VAL A 427 -13.75 -17.26 -6.02
CA VAL A 427 -14.67 -18.06 -6.84
C VAL A 427 -14.45 -19.57 -6.63
N HIS A 428 -15.44 -20.38 -6.98
CA HIS A 428 -15.35 -21.83 -7.02
C HIS A 428 -15.92 -22.37 -8.34
N PHE A 429 -15.15 -23.12 -9.10
CA PHE A 429 -15.58 -23.63 -10.42
C PHE A 429 -16.37 -24.94 -10.36
N GLY A 430 -16.33 -25.65 -9.24
CA GLY A 430 -17.11 -26.87 -8.98
C GLY A 430 -18.18 -26.67 -7.91
N THR A 431 -18.25 -27.58 -6.92
CA THR A 431 -19.21 -27.56 -5.82
C THR A 431 -18.51 -27.19 -4.52
N PRO A 432 -18.74 -25.98 -3.97
CA PRO A 432 -18.14 -25.56 -2.72
C PRO A 432 -18.69 -26.36 -1.53
N THR A 433 -17.91 -26.48 -0.48
CA THR A 433 -18.33 -27.05 0.80
C THR A 433 -19.25 -26.10 1.56
N GLN A 434 -20.07 -26.63 2.48
CA GLN A 434 -20.92 -25.78 3.33
C GLN A 434 -20.12 -24.79 4.17
N GLN A 435 -18.89 -25.15 4.58
CA GLN A 435 -18.02 -24.26 5.34
C GLN A 435 -17.55 -23.08 4.50
N GLU A 436 -17.17 -23.29 3.25
CA GLU A 436 -16.78 -22.24 2.31
C GLU A 436 -17.94 -21.30 2.04
N ILE A 437 -19.15 -21.84 1.78
CA ILE A 437 -20.38 -21.07 1.57
C ILE A 437 -20.71 -20.20 2.79
N THR A 438 -20.66 -20.79 3.99
CA THR A 438 -20.99 -20.05 5.22
C THR A 438 -19.99 -18.92 5.47
N ALA A 439 -18.69 -19.21 5.37
CA ALA A 439 -17.64 -18.22 5.58
C ALA A 439 -17.73 -17.08 4.53
N PHE A 440 -17.89 -17.43 3.24
CA PHE A 440 -18.05 -16.46 2.16
C PHE A 440 -19.26 -15.53 2.40
N THR A 441 -20.38 -16.11 2.83
CA THR A 441 -21.58 -15.32 3.09
C THR A 441 -21.37 -14.32 4.24
N HIS A 442 -20.66 -14.70 5.30
CA HIS A 442 -20.35 -13.77 6.40
C HIS A 442 -19.37 -12.67 5.99
N VAL A 443 -18.38 -12.95 5.14
CA VAL A 443 -17.51 -11.93 4.55
C VAL A 443 -18.35 -10.96 3.69
N LEU A 444 -19.22 -11.48 2.84
CA LEU A 444 -20.11 -10.68 1.99
C LEU A 444 -21.04 -9.77 2.82
N LYS A 445 -21.61 -10.27 3.92
CA LYS A 445 -22.44 -9.45 4.84
C LYS A 445 -21.66 -8.27 5.39
N GLY A 446 -20.42 -8.48 5.82
CA GLY A 446 -19.54 -7.42 6.31
C GLY A 446 -19.24 -6.38 5.22
N LYS A 447 -18.92 -6.85 4.00
CA LYS A 447 -18.68 -5.98 2.86
C LYS A 447 -19.90 -5.11 2.52
N ILE A 448 -21.10 -5.70 2.45
CA ILE A 448 -22.35 -4.98 2.18
C ILE A 448 -22.63 -3.97 3.30
N ALA A 449 -22.50 -4.38 4.56
CA ALA A 449 -22.78 -3.52 5.70
C ALA A 449 -21.90 -2.26 5.72
N LEU A 450 -20.61 -2.40 5.39
CA LEU A 450 -19.69 -1.26 5.26
C LEU A 450 -20.04 -0.41 4.03
N GLY A 451 -20.27 -1.03 2.87
CA GLY A 451 -20.58 -0.32 1.63
C GLY A 451 -21.87 0.52 1.70
N GLU A 452 -22.83 0.12 2.54
CA GLU A 452 -24.09 0.85 2.77
C GLU A 452 -24.07 1.75 4.02
N ALA A 453 -22.93 1.87 4.69
CA ALA A 453 -22.83 2.69 5.89
C ALA A 453 -23.12 4.17 5.57
N ILE A 454 -23.93 4.81 6.42
CA ILE A 454 -24.13 6.26 6.41
C ILE A 454 -23.51 6.80 7.69
N PHE A 455 -22.67 7.82 7.55
CA PHE A 455 -21.91 8.36 8.67
C PHE A 455 -21.71 9.88 8.55
N PRO A 456 -21.48 10.58 9.67
CA PRO A 456 -21.21 12.02 9.65
C PRO A 456 -19.89 12.33 8.93
N ARG A 457 -19.83 13.45 8.23
CA ARG A 457 -18.57 13.97 7.67
C ARG A 457 -17.46 14.01 8.73
N LYS A 458 -16.23 13.72 8.34
CA LYS A 458 -15.05 13.68 9.22
C LYS A 458 -15.04 12.54 10.25
N VAL A 459 -15.86 11.51 10.07
CA VAL A 459 -15.68 10.26 10.83
C VAL A 459 -14.43 9.56 10.29
N LYS A 460 -13.56 9.10 11.19
CA LYS A 460 -12.37 8.30 10.83
C LYS A 460 -12.78 6.90 10.44
N GLY A 461 -12.10 6.33 9.44
CA GLY A 461 -12.39 4.98 8.97
C GLY A 461 -12.24 3.89 10.04
N GLN A 462 -11.43 4.11 11.08
CA GLN A 462 -11.30 3.21 12.23
C GLN A 462 -12.66 2.89 12.88
N PHE A 463 -13.59 3.86 12.97
CA PHE A 463 -14.91 3.62 13.53
C PHE A 463 -15.82 2.76 12.64
N LEU A 464 -15.51 2.69 11.34
CA LEU A 464 -16.28 1.93 10.37
C LEU A 464 -15.81 0.47 10.24
N ASP A 465 -14.57 0.15 10.64
CA ASP A 465 -13.99 -1.19 10.56
C ASP A 465 -14.84 -2.27 11.24
N THR A 466 -15.38 -1.95 12.40
CA THR A 466 -16.25 -2.86 13.17
C THR A 466 -17.51 -3.27 12.40
N ILE A 467 -18.03 -2.40 11.52
CA ILE A 467 -19.21 -2.69 10.70
C ILE A 467 -18.94 -3.88 9.77
N ALA A 468 -17.77 -3.90 9.14
CA ALA A 468 -17.36 -5.00 8.26
C ALA A 468 -17.07 -6.30 9.03
N ARG A 469 -16.51 -6.21 10.25
CA ARG A 469 -16.14 -7.39 11.04
C ARG A 469 -17.31 -8.04 11.76
N LYS A 470 -18.36 -7.26 12.08
CA LYS A 470 -19.44 -7.71 12.95
C LYS A 470 -20.05 -9.06 12.52
N ALA A 471 -20.35 -9.24 11.25
CA ALA A 471 -20.94 -10.48 10.77
C ALA A 471 -20.03 -11.72 10.96
N LEU A 472 -18.72 -11.54 10.91
CA LEU A 472 -17.74 -12.58 11.19
C LEU A 472 -17.61 -12.83 12.69
N TRP A 473 -17.54 -11.79 13.52
CA TRP A 473 -17.46 -11.92 14.98
C TRP A 473 -18.66 -12.63 15.58
N ASP A 474 -19.87 -12.44 15.02
CA ASP A 474 -21.10 -13.12 15.48
C ASP A 474 -21.00 -14.64 15.36
N VAL A 475 -20.09 -15.16 14.55
CA VAL A 475 -19.84 -16.61 14.37
C VAL A 475 -18.41 -17.03 14.78
N GLY A 476 -17.67 -16.17 15.49
CA GLY A 476 -16.35 -16.46 16.01
C GLY A 476 -15.22 -16.44 14.97
N LEU A 477 -15.43 -15.78 13.83
CA LEU A 477 -14.43 -15.60 12.77
C LEU A 477 -13.89 -14.16 12.78
N ASP A 478 -12.68 -13.97 12.22
CA ASP A 478 -12.04 -12.66 12.03
C ASP A 478 -10.96 -12.76 10.95
N TYR A 479 -10.35 -11.61 10.61
CA TYR A 479 -9.20 -11.52 9.69
C TYR A 479 -8.10 -10.59 10.21
N GLY A 480 -6.85 -10.84 9.84
CA GLY A 480 -5.65 -10.23 10.40
C GLY A 480 -5.11 -9.02 9.61
N HIS A 481 -5.92 -8.38 8.77
CA HIS A 481 -5.52 -7.19 7.99
C HIS A 481 -6.50 -6.04 8.14
N GLY A 482 -6.21 -4.87 7.54
CA GLY A 482 -7.13 -3.74 7.46
C GLY A 482 -8.37 -4.08 6.62
N THR A 483 -9.47 -3.42 6.85
CA THR A 483 -10.70 -3.59 6.06
C THR A 483 -10.68 -2.74 4.80
N GLY A 484 -9.84 -1.71 4.75
CA GLY A 484 -9.70 -0.87 3.59
C GLY A 484 -8.61 0.19 3.74
N HIS A 485 -8.10 0.65 2.63
CA HIS A 485 -7.07 1.67 2.49
C HIS A 485 -7.48 2.69 1.42
N GLY A 486 -6.89 3.88 1.45
CA GLY A 486 -7.01 4.81 0.34
C GLY A 486 -6.31 4.27 -0.91
N ILE A 487 -6.71 4.75 -2.08
CA ILE A 487 -6.12 4.37 -3.36
C ILE A 487 -5.70 5.63 -4.15
N GLY A 488 -4.52 5.58 -4.76
CA GLY A 488 -3.96 6.66 -5.55
C GLY A 488 -4.65 6.83 -6.91
N HIS A 489 -4.36 7.93 -7.57
CA HIS A 489 -4.78 8.21 -8.95
C HIS A 489 -3.55 8.09 -9.86
N PHE A 490 -3.40 6.98 -10.56
CA PHE A 490 -2.16 6.59 -11.25
C PHE A 490 -0.95 6.79 -10.33
N LEU A 491 -1.07 6.23 -9.12
CA LEU A 491 -0.08 6.27 -8.04
C LEU A 491 -0.16 4.97 -7.22
N ASN A 492 0.37 5.00 -6.01
CA ASN A 492 0.42 3.84 -5.12
C ASN A 492 -0.99 3.26 -4.88
N VAL A 493 -1.11 1.95 -4.94
CA VAL A 493 -2.37 1.24 -4.63
C VAL A 493 -2.79 1.52 -3.18
N HIS A 494 -1.84 1.52 -2.24
CA HIS A 494 -2.07 1.94 -0.87
C HIS A 494 -1.75 3.43 -0.71
N GLU A 495 -2.75 4.23 -0.42
CA GLU A 495 -2.62 5.68 -0.24
C GLU A 495 -3.19 6.12 1.12
N GLY A 496 -2.37 6.81 1.93
CA GLY A 496 -2.85 7.50 3.12
C GLY A 496 -3.44 8.90 2.82
N PRO A 497 -3.85 9.65 3.87
CA PRO A 497 -3.69 9.33 5.30
C PRO A 497 -4.86 8.57 5.93
N MET A 498 -5.92 8.30 5.17
CA MET A 498 -7.13 7.61 5.64
C MET A 498 -7.05 6.11 5.36
N GLY A 499 -7.78 5.34 6.15
CA GLY A 499 -7.97 3.91 6.00
C GLY A 499 -9.05 3.39 6.92
N ILE A 500 -9.54 2.18 6.68
CA ILE A 500 -10.53 1.49 7.49
C ILE A 500 -9.86 0.28 8.14
N GLY A 501 -9.67 0.31 9.46
CA GLY A 501 -8.97 -0.77 10.15
C GLY A 501 -8.94 -0.58 11.66
N ILE A 502 -8.58 -1.62 12.40
CA ILE A 502 -8.50 -1.60 13.87
C ILE A 502 -7.36 -0.67 14.36
N ARG A 503 -6.25 -0.62 13.61
CA ARG A 503 -5.10 0.19 14.00
C ARG A 503 -5.42 1.68 13.89
N LEU A 504 -5.03 2.43 14.92
CA LEU A 504 -5.14 3.88 14.90
C LEU A 504 -4.20 4.45 13.82
N MET A 505 -4.75 5.27 12.93
CA MET A 505 -4.00 6.09 11.98
C MET A 505 -3.93 7.52 12.54
N PRO A 506 -2.80 7.94 13.13
CA PRO A 506 -2.73 9.22 13.86
C PRO A 506 -3.03 10.44 12.97
N ASP A 507 -2.65 10.36 11.71
CA ASP A 507 -2.77 11.45 10.74
C ASP A 507 -4.11 11.43 9.96
N ASP A 508 -4.99 10.44 10.21
CA ASP A 508 -6.30 10.35 9.56
C ASP A 508 -7.18 11.58 9.90
N PRO A 509 -7.52 12.42 8.91
CA PRO A 509 -8.32 13.64 9.11
C PRO A 509 -9.82 13.36 9.24
N GLY A 510 -10.24 12.11 9.07
CA GLY A 510 -11.61 11.69 8.83
C GLY A 510 -12.01 11.77 7.36
N LEU A 511 -13.00 10.97 7.00
CA LEU A 511 -13.43 10.79 5.61
C LEU A 511 -14.12 12.05 5.06
N GLU A 512 -13.82 12.34 3.80
CA GLU A 512 -14.39 13.44 3.02
C GLU A 512 -14.87 12.95 1.66
N GLU A 513 -15.80 13.68 1.06
CA GLU A 513 -16.29 13.43 -0.28
C GLU A 513 -15.13 13.40 -1.31
N ASN A 514 -15.22 12.51 -2.29
CA ASN A 514 -14.18 12.25 -3.29
C ASN A 514 -12.88 11.62 -2.75
N MET A 515 -12.88 11.08 -1.53
CA MET A 515 -11.90 10.07 -1.13
C MET A 515 -12.30 8.72 -1.71
N PHE A 516 -11.31 7.93 -2.12
CA PHE A 516 -11.50 6.57 -2.63
C PHE A 516 -10.81 5.58 -1.71
N LEU A 517 -11.52 4.51 -1.33
CA LEU A 517 -11.01 3.49 -0.42
C LEU A 517 -11.40 2.09 -0.88
N SER A 518 -10.58 1.10 -0.55
CA SER A 518 -10.99 -0.30 -0.65
C SER A 518 -11.99 -0.68 0.45
N ASN A 519 -12.76 -1.75 0.19
CA ASN A 519 -13.64 -2.44 1.13
C ASN A 519 -13.42 -3.93 0.93
N GLU A 520 -12.51 -4.52 1.72
CA GLU A 520 -11.88 -5.82 1.47
C GLU A 520 -11.93 -6.78 2.68
N PRO A 521 -13.06 -6.98 3.35
CA PRO A 521 -13.12 -7.97 4.41
C PRO A 521 -12.78 -9.37 3.90
N GLY A 522 -12.20 -10.21 4.75
CA GLY A 522 -11.78 -11.55 4.40
C GLY A 522 -11.94 -12.57 5.52
N TYR A 523 -11.63 -13.83 5.22
CA TYR A 523 -11.45 -14.91 6.18
C TYR A 523 -10.44 -15.92 5.61
N TYR A 524 -9.50 -16.35 6.44
CA TYR A 524 -8.39 -17.20 6.01
C TYR A 524 -8.26 -18.41 6.93
N LYS A 525 -8.53 -19.60 6.38
CA LYS A 525 -8.39 -20.86 7.10
C LYS A 525 -7.05 -21.51 6.73
N GLU A 526 -6.08 -21.37 7.63
CA GLU A 526 -4.71 -21.83 7.39
C GLU A 526 -4.65 -23.23 6.82
N GLY A 527 -3.89 -23.41 5.73
CA GLY A 527 -3.69 -24.66 5.03
C GLY A 527 -4.91 -25.22 4.29
N GLN A 528 -6.02 -24.46 4.17
CA GLN A 528 -7.23 -24.92 3.51
C GLN A 528 -7.69 -23.93 2.42
N PHE A 529 -8.14 -22.73 2.77
CA PHE A 529 -8.63 -21.73 1.81
C PHE A 529 -8.57 -20.31 2.38
N GLY A 530 -8.67 -19.33 1.49
CA GLY A 530 -8.90 -17.93 1.83
C GLY A 530 -10.08 -17.35 1.09
N ILE A 531 -10.72 -16.36 1.70
CA ILE A 531 -11.80 -15.57 1.14
C ILE A 531 -11.44 -14.10 1.33
N ARG A 532 -11.47 -13.31 0.26
CA ARG A 532 -11.53 -11.85 0.27
C ARG A 532 -12.51 -11.43 -0.80
N ILE A 533 -13.35 -10.44 -0.49
CA ILE A 533 -14.27 -9.82 -1.44
C ILE A 533 -14.01 -8.33 -1.35
N GLU A 534 -13.43 -7.80 -2.41
CA GLU A 534 -12.95 -6.43 -2.41
C GLU A 534 -13.53 -5.60 -3.56
N ASP A 535 -13.90 -4.39 -3.23
CA ASP A 535 -14.25 -3.34 -4.18
C ASP A 535 -13.61 -2.01 -3.77
N ILE A 536 -13.37 -1.15 -4.73
CA ILE A 536 -13.09 0.26 -4.47
C ILE A 536 -14.40 1.05 -4.38
N MET A 537 -14.46 1.90 -3.36
CA MET A 537 -15.59 2.78 -3.07
C MET A 537 -15.17 4.24 -3.12
N GLN A 538 -16.01 5.08 -3.72
CA GLN A 538 -15.93 6.53 -3.63
C GLN A 538 -16.77 7.01 -2.45
N VAL A 539 -16.22 7.88 -1.59
CA VAL A 539 -17.01 8.59 -0.58
C VAL A 539 -17.85 9.66 -1.26
N VAL A 540 -19.15 9.63 -1.03
CA VAL A 540 -20.11 10.57 -1.64
C VAL A 540 -21.04 11.17 -0.58
N SER A 541 -21.53 12.38 -0.82
CA SER A 541 -22.55 13.01 0.02
C SER A 541 -23.89 12.32 -0.16
N THR A 542 -24.69 12.25 0.93
CA THR A 542 -26.06 11.74 0.89
C THR A 542 -26.99 12.62 1.73
N ASN A 543 -28.29 12.58 1.43
CA ASN A 543 -29.30 13.31 2.18
C ASN A 543 -30.05 12.38 3.12
N ILE A 544 -30.02 12.72 4.42
CA ILE A 544 -30.80 12.06 5.46
C ILE A 544 -31.38 13.11 6.40
N GLY A 545 -32.60 12.88 6.93
CA GLY A 545 -33.28 13.63 7.96
C GLY A 545 -32.54 14.84 8.57
N ASP A 546 -32.20 14.76 9.85
CA ASP A 546 -31.49 15.84 10.59
C ASP A 546 -30.03 16.06 10.16
N ASN A 547 -29.53 15.24 9.27
CA ASN A 547 -28.19 15.36 8.66
C ASN A 547 -27.05 15.54 9.69
N PHE A 548 -27.16 14.81 10.82
CA PHE A 548 -26.21 14.85 11.94
C PHE A 548 -25.97 16.27 12.48
N ASP A 549 -27.06 16.99 12.80
CA ASP A 549 -27.03 18.39 13.27
C ASP A 549 -26.30 19.33 12.28
N GLY A 550 -26.45 19.10 11.01
CA GLY A 550 -25.85 19.91 9.94
C GLY A 550 -24.38 19.61 9.65
N ARG A 551 -23.77 18.57 10.23
CA ARG A 551 -22.39 18.13 9.90
C ARG A 551 -22.23 17.65 8.45
N GLY A 552 -23.33 17.22 7.83
CA GLY A 552 -23.33 16.54 6.54
C GLY A 552 -23.21 15.02 6.69
N ALA A 553 -23.97 14.32 5.87
CA ALA A 553 -23.94 12.85 5.80
C ALA A 553 -23.14 12.38 4.59
N LEU A 554 -22.31 11.37 4.80
CA LEU A 554 -21.55 10.67 3.79
C LEU A 554 -21.97 9.20 3.72
N THR A 555 -21.77 8.60 2.56
CA THR A 555 -21.91 7.17 2.29
C THR A 555 -20.89 6.76 1.24
N PHE A 556 -20.93 5.52 0.82
CA PHE A 556 -20.06 4.99 -0.22
C PHE A 556 -20.81 4.69 -1.52
N ASN A 557 -20.13 4.89 -2.65
CA ASN A 557 -20.55 4.45 -3.96
C ASN A 557 -19.50 3.48 -4.51
N THR A 558 -19.85 2.21 -4.69
CA THR A 558 -18.96 1.19 -5.24
C THR A 558 -18.71 1.47 -6.72
N ILE A 559 -17.43 1.54 -7.12
CA ILE A 559 -17.01 1.81 -8.50
C ILE A 559 -16.39 0.59 -9.20
N THR A 560 -16.06 -0.47 -8.49
CA THR A 560 -15.58 -1.73 -9.05
C THR A 560 -16.69 -2.40 -9.85
N MET A 561 -16.38 -2.86 -11.08
CA MET A 561 -17.35 -3.45 -12.01
C MET A 561 -17.03 -4.93 -12.30
N CYS A 562 -17.16 -5.79 -11.28
CA CYS A 562 -16.97 -7.23 -11.42
C CYS A 562 -18.00 -7.98 -10.55
N PRO A 563 -18.77 -8.96 -11.08
CA PRO A 563 -19.77 -9.65 -10.28
C PRO A 563 -19.17 -10.46 -9.14
N ILE A 564 -19.97 -10.64 -8.08
CA ILE A 564 -19.65 -11.51 -6.94
C ILE A 564 -20.34 -12.85 -7.18
N GLN A 565 -19.61 -13.97 -7.09
CA GLN A 565 -20.14 -15.28 -7.44
C GLN A 565 -21.23 -15.75 -6.46
N THR A 566 -22.45 -15.90 -6.95
CA THR A 566 -23.64 -16.25 -6.14
C THR A 566 -23.65 -17.71 -5.67
N LYS A 567 -22.95 -18.61 -6.35
CA LYS A 567 -22.78 -20.01 -5.96
C LYS A 567 -22.20 -20.18 -4.55
N LEU A 568 -21.38 -19.23 -4.09
CA LEU A 568 -20.76 -19.23 -2.76
C LEU A 568 -21.63 -18.59 -1.66
N ILE A 569 -22.90 -18.26 -1.97
CA ILE A 569 -23.79 -17.55 -1.04
C ILE A 569 -24.87 -18.49 -0.50
N ASP A 570 -24.98 -18.58 0.82
CA ASP A 570 -26.17 -19.11 1.47
C ASP A 570 -27.23 -17.97 1.60
N VAL A 571 -28.16 -17.94 0.67
CA VAL A 571 -29.21 -16.91 0.58
C VAL A 571 -30.04 -16.82 1.87
N ARG A 572 -30.15 -17.92 2.64
CA ARG A 572 -30.91 -17.97 3.91
C ARG A 572 -30.23 -17.15 5.03
N LEU A 573 -28.95 -16.89 4.93
CA LEU A 573 -28.18 -16.07 5.87
C LEU A 573 -28.27 -14.57 5.55
N LEU A 574 -28.76 -14.20 4.36
CA LEU A 574 -28.94 -12.80 3.95
C LEU A 574 -30.32 -12.28 4.35
N THR A 575 -30.34 -11.05 4.81
CA THR A 575 -31.57 -10.26 4.92
C THR A 575 -32.07 -9.82 3.54
N ASP A 576 -33.34 -9.43 3.43
CA ASP A 576 -33.89 -8.88 2.19
C ASP A 576 -33.12 -7.63 1.73
N LYS A 577 -32.66 -6.79 2.66
CA LYS A 577 -31.87 -5.60 2.38
C LYS A 577 -30.52 -6.00 1.73
N GLU A 578 -29.82 -6.96 2.30
CA GLU A 578 -28.52 -7.43 1.77
C GLU A 578 -28.68 -8.08 0.39
N ARG A 579 -29.74 -8.87 0.17
CA ARG A 579 -30.05 -9.43 -1.17
C ARG A 579 -30.32 -8.33 -2.20
N ASN A 580 -31.14 -7.36 -1.82
CA ASN A 580 -31.44 -6.23 -2.71
C ASN A 580 -30.20 -5.41 -3.05
N SER A 581 -29.29 -5.22 -2.08
CA SER A 581 -28.02 -4.53 -2.30
C SER A 581 -27.16 -5.27 -3.34
N LEU A 582 -26.97 -6.58 -3.16
CA LEU A 582 -26.19 -7.39 -4.10
C LEU A 582 -26.85 -7.39 -5.50
N ASN A 583 -28.16 -7.58 -5.58
CA ASN A 583 -28.89 -7.58 -6.86
C ASN A 583 -28.78 -6.22 -7.58
N SER A 584 -28.85 -5.11 -6.84
CA SER A 584 -28.66 -3.76 -7.39
C SER A 584 -27.23 -3.55 -7.89
N TYR A 585 -26.24 -4.02 -7.16
CA TYR A 585 -24.85 -3.99 -7.61
C TYR A 585 -24.65 -4.80 -8.90
N HIS A 586 -25.16 -6.03 -8.97
CA HIS A 586 -25.09 -6.87 -10.15
C HIS A 586 -25.81 -6.23 -11.35
N GLN A 587 -26.96 -5.58 -11.13
CA GLN A 587 -27.65 -4.83 -12.16
C GLN A 587 -26.77 -3.68 -12.70
N THR A 588 -26.12 -2.92 -11.83
CA THR A 588 -25.18 -1.85 -12.21
C THR A 588 -24.02 -2.40 -13.05
N VAL A 589 -23.43 -3.53 -12.65
CA VAL A 589 -22.36 -4.19 -13.41
C VAL A 589 -22.87 -4.60 -14.81
N TRP A 590 -24.05 -5.20 -14.89
CA TRP A 590 -24.67 -5.58 -16.17
C TRP A 590 -24.90 -4.38 -17.09
N GLU A 591 -25.54 -3.35 -16.57
CA GLU A 591 -25.87 -2.14 -17.36
C GLU A 591 -24.61 -1.43 -17.86
N THR A 592 -23.54 -1.48 -17.08
CA THR A 592 -22.25 -0.84 -17.42
C THR A 592 -21.45 -1.65 -18.45
N LEU A 593 -21.31 -2.97 -18.25
CA LEU A 593 -20.38 -3.78 -19.05
C LEU A 593 -21.04 -4.44 -20.28
N SER A 594 -22.31 -4.81 -20.21
CA SER A 594 -22.95 -5.53 -21.33
C SER A 594 -22.96 -4.73 -22.66
N PRO A 595 -23.14 -3.38 -22.69
CA PRO A 595 -23.03 -2.62 -23.92
C PRO A 595 -21.61 -2.65 -24.51
N LEU A 596 -20.58 -2.66 -23.66
CA LEU A 596 -19.18 -2.70 -24.08
C LEU A 596 -18.84 -4.07 -24.69
N LEU A 597 -19.28 -5.16 -24.07
CA LEU A 597 -19.11 -6.52 -24.57
C LEU A 597 -19.82 -6.75 -25.91
N ARG A 598 -21.05 -6.22 -26.06
CA ARG A 598 -21.78 -6.26 -27.34
C ARG A 598 -21.02 -5.50 -28.43
N LYS A 599 -20.51 -4.30 -28.12
CA LYS A 599 -19.71 -3.49 -29.05
C LYS A 599 -18.42 -4.20 -29.47
N ALA A 600 -17.79 -4.93 -28.54
CA ALA A 600 -16.58 -5.73 -28.79
C ALA A 600 -16.88 -7.07 -29.51
N ASN A 601 -18.15 -7.44 -29.70
CA ASN A 601 -18.59 -8.75 -30.19
C ASN A 601 -18.07 -9.93 -29.32
N ASP A 602 -17.87 -9.71 -28.02
CA ASP A 602 -17.43 -10.72 -27.06
C ASP A 602 -18.63 -11.48 -26.50
N ALA A 603 -19.15 -12.41 -27.30
CA ALA A 603 -20.35 -13.19 -26.95
C ALA A 603 -20.11 -14.14 -25.78
N GLU A 604 -18.89 -14.64 -25.61
CA GLU A 604 -18.54 -15.56 -24.54
C GLU A 604 -18.60 -14.86 -23.18
N THR A 605 -17.88 -13.74 -23.04
CA THR A 605 -17.89 -12.96 -21.80
C THR A 605 -19.28 -12.40 -21.50
N LEU A 606 -20.01 -11.98 -22.53
CA LEU A 606 -21.38 -11.49 -22.37
C LEU A 606 -22.31 -12.57 -21.77
N ALA A 607 -22.24 -13.80 -22.28
CA ALA A 607 -23.06 -14.92 -21.78
C ALA A 607 -22.63 -15.34 -20.35
N TRP A 608 -21.34 -15.29 -20.05
CA TRP A 608 -20.82 -15.52 -18.70
C TRP A 608 -21.34 -14.45 -17.74
N LEU A 609 -21.22 -13.17 -18.09
CA LEU A 609 -21.67 -12.05 -17.28
C LEU A 609 -23.17 -12.12 -17.00
N GLU A 610 -24.00 -12.39 -18.05
CA GLU A 610 -25.44 -12.51 -17.92
C GLU A 610 -25.84 -13.56 -16.87
N ARG A 611 -25.12 -14.68 -16.80
CA ARG A 611 -25.36 -15.72 -15.82
C ARG A 611 -24.92 -15.29 -14.40
N GLU A 612 -23.75 -14.66 -14.27
CA GLU A 612 -23.19 -14.30 -12.94
C GLU A 612 -23.94 -13.17 -12.25
N VAL A 613 -24.68 -12.35 -12.99
CA VAL A 613 -25.45 -11.21 -12.44
C VAL A 613 -26.92 -11.52 -12.20
N GLN A 614 -27.35 -12.79 -12.33
CA GLN A 614 -28.75 -13.15 -12.08
C GLN A 614 -29.14 -12.83 -10.62
N PRO A 615 -30.34 -12.28 -10.37
CA PRO A 615 -30.83 -12.03 -9.02
C PRO A 615 -30.90 -13.29 -8.17
N ILE A 616 -30.67 -13.15 -6.85
CA ILE A 616 -30.78 -14.24 -5.88
C ILE A 616 -31.95 -14.01 -4.93
#